data_859469d53cd42abc46beda2566a91993
#
_entry.id   859469d53cd42abc46beda2566a91993
#
_cell.length_a   1.000
_cell.length_b   1.000
_cell.length_c   1.000
_cell.angle_alpha   90.00
_cell.angle_beta   90.00
_cell.angle_gamma   90.00
#
_symmetry.space_group_name_H-M   'P 1'
#
loop_
_entity.id
_entity.type
_entity.pdbx_description
1 polymer ?
#
loop_
_entity_poly.entity_id
_entity_poly.type
_entity_poly.pdbx_seq_one_letter_code
_entity_poly.pdbx_strand_id
1 'polypeptide(L)'
;MALAKILWVDDEIDSLQSQKLFLETKGYEVDTLTNGFDAIDYVKAHPVDVVLMDETMPGLTGLETLAKIKEVHPSLPVVLITKNETENLMDDAIGSQISDYLIKPVNPNQVLLSLKKIIDNKRLVSEKTTMAYQQQFRNLFTALNSNPNHTEWMDIYKKLVYWELEMSKADSPEMSEVLQAQKDEANNEFFKYISRHYAGWMKPGAADAPVMSHTLFTRKVLPFVEKGTPLFFVLIDNLRFDQWKAVQPLFAGQFRVVEEDTFYSILPTATQYSRNAIFSGLLPVDIEKQFPAQWKNDYEEGGKNLHEEELFRAQLRRLGKGDLRVSFTKVLNHHAGQELVNNVHNLLQNDINIIVYNFVDMLSHARTEMEVLKELANDEKSYRSITVSWFEHSPLNQALRRIAEKNIRLVLATDHGSIRVQKPARVIGDKETTTNIRYKHGRNLNFEGKDVLAFRDPREAGLPAPNVNSSFIFAREDLYLCYPNNYNHFVNYYRNTFQHGGVSLEEMIIPVVRLQSK
;
A
#
# COMPACT_ATOMS: atom_id res chain seq x y z
N MET A 1 0.19 -0.45 38.59
CA MET A 1 -0.44 -1.04 37.40
C MET A 1 0.06 -2.47 37.25
N ALA A 2 -0.80 -3.40 36.85
CA ALA A 2 -0.37 -4.77 36.55
C ALA A 2 0.61 -4.76 35.36
N LEU A 3 1.57 -5.70 35.32
CA LEU A 3 2.52 -5.84 34.21
C LEU A 3 1.84 -6.24 32.90
N ALA A 4 0.85 -7.14 33.00
CA ALA A 4 0.00 -7.56 31.89
C ALA A 4 -1.22 -8.32 32.46
N LYS A 5 -2.28 -8.39 31.63
CA LYS A 5 -3.50 -9.14 31.93
C LYS A 5 -3.51 -10.47 31.20
N ILE A 6 -3.60 -11.56 31.94
CA ILE A 6 -3.55 -12.94 31.46
C ILE A 6 -4.93 -13.57 31.61
N LEU A 7 -5.40 -14.24 30.58
CA LEU A 7 -6.55 -15.14 30.66
C LEU A 7 -6.02 -16.58 30.71
N TRP A 8 -6.33 -17.31 31.79
CA TRP A 8 -5.99 -18.73 31.92
C TRP A 8 -7.25 -19.60 31.80
N VAL A 9 -7.28 -20.42 30.78
CA VAL A 9 -8.42 -21.30 30.45
C VAL A 9 -7.99 -22.75 30.63
N ASP A 10 -8.59 -23.43 31.63
CA ASP A 10 -8.29 -24.83 31.99
C ASP A 10 -9.48 -25.38 32.76
N ASP A 11 -10.02 -26.52 32.38
CA ASP A 11 -11.19 -27.14 33.04
C ASP A 11 -10.88 -27.62 34.47
N GLU A 12 -9.58 -27.86 34.77
CA GLU A 12 -9.08 -28.19 36.10
C GLU A 12 -8.45 -26.97 36.81
N ILE A 13 -8.86 -25.73 36.50
CA ILE A 13 -8.22 -24.47 36.94
C ILE A 13 -8.11 -24.35 38.46
N ASP A 14 -9.03 -24.98 39.21
CA ASP A 14 -8.97 -25.00 40.68
C ASP A 14 -7.74 -25.72 41.22
N SER A 15 -7.17 -26.65 40.49
CA SER A 15 -5.92 -27.33 40.83
C SER A 15 -4.66 -26.45 40.59
N LEU A 16 -4.82 -25.34 39.86
CA LEU A 16 -3.74 -24.45 39.44
C LEU A 16 -3.68 -23.14 40.26
N GLN A 17 -4.39 -23.06 41.39
CA GLN A 17 -4.44 -21.87 42.22
C GLN A 17 -3.05 -21.40 42.75
N SER A 18 -2.14 -22.34 43.00
CA SER A 18 -0.78 -22.01 43.42
C SER A 18 0.02 -21.34 42.30
N GLN A 19 -0.16 -21.77 41.08
CA GLN A 19 0.47 -21.17 39.88
C GLN A 19 -0.11 -19.79 39.58
N LYS A 20 -1.45 -19.63 39.70
CA LYS A 20 -2.13 -18.34 39.58
C LYS A 20 -1.58 -17.35 40.59
N LEU A 21 -1.60 -17.71 41.88
CA LEU A 21 -1.10 -16.85 42.96
C LEU A 21 0.38 -16.47 42.75
N PHE A 22 1.19 -17.42 42.25
CA PHE A 22 2.58 -17.14 41.94
C PHE A 22 2.71 -16.04 40.85
N LEU A 23 1.92 -16.10 39.79
CA LEU A 23 1.92 -15.08 38.74
C LEU A 23 1.43 -13.72 39.24
N GLU A 24 0.41 -13.72 40.09
CA GLU A 24 -0.11 -12.50 40.75
C GLU A 24 0.96 -11.84 41.65
N THR A 25 1.76 -12.63 42.39
CA THR A 25 2.90 -12.10 43.18
C THR A 25 4.00 -11.54 42.29
N LYS A 26 4.07 -11.91 41.01
CA LYS A 26 4.99 -11.36 40.00
C LYS A 26 4.44 -10.11 39.30
N GLY A 27 3.25 -9.64 39.67
CA GLY A 27 2.64 -8.42 39.16
C GLY A 27 1.72 -8.60 37.94
N TYR A 28 1.36 -9.82 37.58
CA TYR A 28 0.37 -10.10 36.54
C TYR A 28 -1.05 -10.08 37.12
N GLU A 29 -2.02 -9.66 36.30
CA GLU A 29 -3.44 -9.85 36.59
C GLU A 29 -3.89 -11.12 35.88
N VAL A 30 -4.48 -12.09 36.61
CA VAL A 30 -4.82 -13.40 36.06
C VAL A 30 -6.32 -13.69 36.25
N ASP A 31 -7.06 -13.61 35.16
CA ASP A 31 -8.43 -14.08 35.09
C ASP A 31 -8.48 -15.54 34.65
N THR A 32 -9.46 -16.28 35.14
CA THR A 32 -9.54 -17.73 34.93
C THR A 32 -10.89 -18.14 34.41
N LEU A 33 -10.92 -19.06 33.44
CA LEU A 33 -12.13 -19.65 32.88
C LEU A 33 -11.96 -21.18 32.73
N THR A 34 -13.04 -21.90 32.66
CA THR A 34 -13.05 -23.38 32.66
C THR A 34 -13.36 -24.00 31.30
N ASN A 35 -13.68 -23.21 30.27
CA ASN A 35 -14.01 -23.71 28.94
C ASN A 35 -13.74 -22.73 27.82
N GLY A 36 -13.65 -23.25 26.59
CA GLY A 36 -13.30 -22.45 25.41
C GLY A 36 -14.38 -21.48 24.94
N PHE A 37 -15.67 -21.77 25.16
CA PHE A 37 -16.75 -20.86 24.75
C PHE A 37 -16.70 -19.54 25.52
N ASP A 38 -16.60 -19.66 26.86
CA ASP A 38 -16.50 -18.48 27.72
C ASP A 38 -15.21 -17.67 27.42
N ALA A 39 -14.13 -18.37 27.07
CA ALA A 39 -12.86 -17.71 26.69
C ALA A 39 -13.00 -16.86 25.42
N ILE A 40 -13.70 -17.35 24.39
CA ILE A 40 -13.96 -16.61 23.16
C ILE A 40 -14.79 -15.36 23.44
N ASP A 41 -15.84 -15.47 24.25
CA ASP A 41 -16.69 -14.33 24.58
C ASP A 41 -15.98 -13.35 25.52
N TYR A 42 -15.12 -13.83 26.40
CA TYR A 42 -14.30 -12.99 27.28
C TYR A 42 -13.33 -12.12 26.51
N VAL A 43 -12.58 -12.67 25.55
CA VAL A 43 -11.59 -11.90 24.76
C VAL A 43 -12.25 -10.88 23.83
N LYS A 44 -13.52 -11.06 23.44
CA LYS A 44 -14.30 -10.06 22.71
C LYS A 44 -14.68 -8.86 23.59
N ALA A 45 -14.94 -9.10 24.88
CA ALA A 45 -15.48 -8.11 25.80
C ALA A 45 -14.40 -7.41 26.67
N HIS A 46 -13.23 -8.01 26.83
CA HIS A 46 -12.18 -7.52 27.73
C HIS A 46 -10.81 -7.52 27.06
N PRO A 47 -9.96 -6.51 27.33
CA PRO A 47 -8.57 -6.51 26.89
C PRO A 47 -7.79 -7.61 27.62
N VAL A 48 -7.04 -8.41 26.85
CA VAL A 48 -6.17 -9.48 27.32
C VAL A 48 -4.84 -9.40 26.58
N ASP A 49 -3.72 -9.53 27.30
CA ASP A 49 -2.39 -9.47 26.71
C ASP A 49 -1.86 -10.83 26.26
N VAL A 50 -2.20 -11.91 26.98
CA VAL A 50 -1.82 -13.30 26.67
C VAL A 50 -2.91 -14.26 27.17
N VAL A 51 -3.18 -15.31 26.41
CA VAL A 51 -4.05 -16.43 26.80
C VAL A 51 -3.18 -17.65 27.09
N LEU A 52 -3.35 -18.26 28.26
CA LEU A 52 -2.89 -19.62 28.58
C LEU A 52 -4.06 -20.56 28.37
N MET A 53 -3.92 -21.56 27.51
CA MET A 53 -5.03 -22.40 27.03
C MET A 53 -4.71 -23.87 27.22
N ASP A 54 -5.49 -24.56 28.02
CA ASP A 54 -5.43 -26.04 28.05
C ASP A 54 -5.88 -26.62 26.72
N GLU A 55 -5.17 -27.63 26.25
CA GLU A 55 -5.47 -28.31 25.00
C GLU A 55 -6.72 -29.22 25.14
N THR A 56 -6.88 -29.89 26.30
CA THR A 56 -7.93 -30.87 26.51
C THR A 56 -9.03 -30.30 27.42
N MET A 57 -10.06 -29.73 26.84
CA MET A 57 -11.21 -29.18 27.57
C MET A 57 -12.52 -29.74 27.06
N PRO A 58 -13.58 -29.83 27.91
CA PRO A 58 -14.91 -30.24 27.49
C PRO A 58 -15.53 -29.25 26.49
N GLY A 59 -16.11 -29.74 25.41
CA GLY A 59 -16.84 -28.99 24.41
C GLY A 59 -15.94 -28.53 23.26
N LEU A 60 -15.14 -27.49 23.42
CA LEU A 60 -14.13 -27.06 22.46
C LEU A 60 -12.74 -27.41 22.99
N THR A 61 -11.92 -28.02 22.15
CA THR A 61 -10.50 -28.22 22.42
C THR A 61 -9.73 -26.88 22.44
N GLY A 62 -8.53 -26.88 23.02
CA GLY A 62 -7.68 -25.69 23.02
C GLY A 62 -7.35 -25.20 21.62
N LEU A 63 -7.09 -26.10 20.66
CA LEU A 63 -6.81 -25.75 19.26
C LEU A 63 -8.03 -25.17 18.54
N GLU A 64 -9.23 -25.73 18.76
CA GLU A 64 -10.46 -25.18 18.19
C GLU A 64 -10.79 -23.80 18.78
N THR A 65 -10.55 -23.62 20.08
CA THR A 65 -10.72 -22.33 20.78
C THR A 65 -9.71 -21.31 20.27
N LEU A 66 -8.45 -21.70 20.11
CA LEU A 66 -7.39 -20.87 19.53
C LEU A 66 -7.77 -20.36 18.13
N ALA A 67 -8.24 -21.24 17.25
CA ALA A 67 -8.63 -20.85 15.90
C ALA A 67 -9.71 -19.75 15.93
N LYS A 68 -10.73 -19.90 16.78
CA LYS A 68 -11.81 -18.91 16.94
C LYS A 68 -11.33 -17.60 17.61
N ILE A 69 -10.40 -17.66 18.56
CA ILE A 69 -9.78 -16.46 19.14
C ILE A 69 -8.98 -15.72 18.07
N LYS A 70 -8.25 -16.44 17.22
CA LYS A 70 -7.45 -15.82 16.13
C LYS A 70 -8.31 -15.19 15.03
N GLU A 71 -9.52 -15.67 14.79
CA GLU A 71 -10.50 -15.02 13.90
C GLU A 71 -10.89 -13.62 14.40
N VAL A 72 -11.02 -13.46 15.73
CA VAL A 72 -11.45 -12.19 16.36
C VAL A 72 -10.25 -11.29 16.68
N HIS A 73 -9.17 -11.88 17.19
CA HIS A 73 -7.94 -11.20 17.58
C HIS A 73 -6.70 -11.90 17.01
N PRO A 74 -6.35 -11.70 15.74
CA PRO A 74 -5.23 -12.40 15.08
C PRO A 74 -3.88 -12.24 15.77
N SER A 75 -3.65 -11.09 16.43
CA SER A 75 -2.37 -10.75 17.09
C SER A 75 -2.31 -11.16 18.56
N LEU A 76 -3.41 -11.66 19.17
CA LEU A 76 -3.42 -12.04 20.60
C LEU A 76 -2.55 -13.28 20.80
N PRO A 77 -1.48 -13.22 21.64
CA PRO A 77 -0.66 -14.38 21.92
C PRO A 77 -1.43 -15.46 22.68
N VAL A 78 -1.29 -16.70 22.24
CA VAL A 78 -1.87 -17.87 22.92
C VAL A 78 -0.75 -18.87 23.17
N VAL A 79 -0.64 -19.31 24.44
CA VAL A 79 0.26 -20.38 24.90
C VAL A 79 -0.59 -21.62 25.13
N LEU A 80 -0.31 -22.68 24.39
CA LEU A 80 -1.02 -23.95 24.55
C LEU A 80 -0.38 -24.74 25.70
N ILE A 81 -1.21 -25.36 26.56
CA ILE A 81 -0.79 -26.23 27.66
C ILE A 81 -1.31 -27.64 27.35
N THR A 82 -0.43 -28.64 27.29
CA THR A 82 -0.84 -29.99 26.86
C THR A 82 -0.21 -31.08 27.74
N LYS A 83 -0.86 -32.24 27.79
CA LYS A 83 -0.34 -33.45 28.44
C LYS A 83 0.46 -34.34 27.48
N ASN A 84 0.40 -34.10 26.17
CA ASN A 84 0.97 -34.96 25.13
C ASN A 84 2.11 -34.27 24.32
N GLU A 85 3.22 -34.97 24.13
CA GLU A 85 4.35 -34.58 23.27
C GLU A 85 4.26 -35.25 21.88
N THR A 86 3.06 -35.46 21.33
CA THR A 86 2.97 -36.09 19.99
C THR A 86 3.30 -35.11 18.89
N GLU A 87 4.17 -35.54 17.95
CA GLU A 87 4.69 -34.75 16.84
C GLU A 87 3.57 -34.13 15.97
N ASN A 88 2.47 -34.87 15.76
CA ASN A 88 1.30 -34.38 15.01
C ASN A 88 0.59 -33.19 15.68
N LEU A 89 0.51 -33.19 17.01
CA LEU A 89 -0.17 -32.13 17.77
C LEU A 89 0.68 -30.85 17.78
N MET A 90 2.01 -30.98 17.74
CA MET A 90 2.94 -29.86 17.59
C MET A 90 2.86 -29.22 16.21
N ASP A 91 2.78 -30.02 15.15
CA ASP A 91 2.65 -29.54 13.77
C ASP A 91 1.32 -28.79 13.56
N ASP A 92 0.22 -29.32 14.09
CA ASP A 92 -1.10 -28.68 14.07
C ASP A 92 -1.11 -27.38 14.90
N ALA A 93 -0.45 -27.36 16.05
CA ALA A 93 -0.35 -26.20 16.91
C ALA A 93 0.50 -25.08 16.27
N ILE A 94 1.63 -25.43 15.64
CA ILE A 94 2.47 -24.51 14.89
C ILE A 94 1.72 -23.97 13.67
N GLY A 95 0.99 -24.81 12.94
CA GLY A 95 0.11 -24.43 11.85
C GLY A 95 -1.02 -23.48 12.28
N SER A 96 -1.46 -23.57 13.52
CA SER A 96 -2.53 -22.75 14.13
C SER A 96 -2.02 -21.43 14.77
N GLN A 97 -0.76 -21.07 14.55
CA GLN A 97 -0.15 -19.80 15.01
C GLN A 97 -0.10 -19.62 16.55
N ILE A 98 0.25 -20.67 17.30
CA ILE A 98 0.53 -20.56 18.74
C ILE A 98 1.79 -19.69 18.97
N SER A 99 1.85 -19.02 20.12
CA SER A 99 2.99 -18.20 20.51
C SER A 99 4.04 -18.98 21.28
N ASP A 100 3.62 -19.99 22.03
CA ASP A 100 4.47 -20.95 22.76
C ASP A 100 3.62 -22.16 23.19
N TYR A 101 4.26 -23.24 23.68
CA TYR A 101 3.56 -24.37 24.28
C TYR A 101 4.25 -24.80 25.58
N LEU A 102 3.46 -25.36 26.51
CA LEU A 102 3.92 -25.87 27.79
C LEU A 102 3.38 -27.28 28.01
N ILE A 103 4.16 -28.12 28.69
CA ILE A 103 3.79 -29.53 28.96
C ILE A 103 3.38 -29.67 30.42
N LYS A 104 2.22 -30.33 30.67
CA LYS A 104 1.78 -30.66 32.04
C LYS A 104 2.65 -31.78 32.62
N PRO A 105 3.06 -31.74 33.91
CA PRO A 105 2.64 -30.78 34.92
C PRO A 105 3.33 -29.41 34.77
N VAL A 106 2.50 -28.34 34.82
CA VAL A 106 2.97 -26.96 34.55
C VAL A 106 3.78 -26.44 35.72
N ASN A 107 5.05 -26.18 35.48
CA ASN A 107 5.92 -25.50 36.45
C ASN A 107 5.67 -23.99 36.42
N PRO A 108 5.38 -23.31 37.57
CA PRO A 108 5.13 -21.87 37.59
C PRO A 108 6.27 -21.02 36.98
N ASN A 109 7.54 -21.47 37.10
CA ASN A 109 8.66 -20.77 36.49
C ASN A 109 8.67 -20.91 34.95
N GLN A 110 8.23 -22.04 34.39
CA GLN A 110 8.11 -22.20 32.93
C GLN A 110 7.02 -21.29 32.37
N VAL A 111 5.86 -21.20 33.04
CA VAL A 111 4.82 -20.22 32.68
C VAL A 111 5.36 -18.82 32.71
N LEU A 112 6.05 -18.44 33.79
CA LEU A 112 6.65 -17.11 33.92
C LEU A 112 7.68 -16.81 32.82
N LEU A 113 8.50 -17.79 32.42
CA LEU A 113 9.49 -17.63 31.35
C LEU A 113 8.81 -17.45 29.99
N SER A 114 7.77 -18.25 29.68
CA SER A 114 7.00 -18.11 28.47
C SER A 114 6.30 -16.74 28.38
N LEU A 115 5.63 -16.32 29.47
CA LEU A 115 5.01 -15.00 29.56
C LEU A 115 6.02 -13.86 29.38
N LYS A 116 7.18 -13.92 30.06
CA LYS A 116 8.24 -12.93 29.88
C LYS A 116 8.74 -12.88 28.45
N LYS A 117 8.98 -14.02 27.82
CA LYS A 117 9.41 -14.09 26.42
C LYS A 117 8.40 -13.41 25.50
N ILE A 118 7.11 -13.60 25.71
CA ILE A 118 6.05 -13.04 24.87
C ILE A 118 5.85 -11.54 25.15
N ILE A 119 5.69 -11.17 26.43
CA ILE A 119 5.34 -9.81 26.84
C ILE A 119 6.56 -8.88 26.78
N ASP A 120 7.72 -9.31 27.29
CA ASP A 120 8.94 -8.50 27.28
C ASP A 120 9.50 -8.34 25.87
N ASN A 121 9.37 -9.34 24.98
CA ASN A 121 9.73 -9.16 23.58
C ASN A 121 8.89 -8.08 22.90
N LYS A 122 7.56 -8.09 23.09
CA LYS A 122 6.68 -7.07 22.52
C LYS A 122 7.05 -5.68 23.05
N ARG A 123 7.26 -5.54 24.37
CA ARG A 123 7.66 -4.29 24.99
C ARG A 123 9.07 -3.84 24.55
N LEU A 124 10.07 -4.73 24.58
CA LEU A 124 11.43 -4.41 24.16
C LEU A 124 11.53 -4.04 22.68
N VAL A 125 10.77 -4.70 21.81
CA VAL A 125 10.67 -4.35 20.38
C VAL A 125 10.06 -2.95 20.25
N SER A 126 8.96 -2.66 20.94
CA SER A 126 8.31 -1.34 20.93
C SER A 126 9.23 -0.24 21.44
N GLU A 127 9.88 -0.44 22.60
CA GLU A 127 10.84 0.53 23.18
C GLU A 127 12.03 0.76 22.24
N LYS A 128 12.61 -0.31 21.66
CA LYS A 128 13.73 -0.22 20.71
C LYS A 128 13.32 0.52 19.44
N THR A 129 12.15 0.22 18.90
CA THR A 129 11.61 0.89 17.71
C THR A 129 11.37 2.37 17.99
N THR A 130 10.80 2.71 19.14
CA THR A 130 10.58 4.10 19.58
C THR A 130 11.89 4.87 19.71
N MET A 131 12.89 4.30 20.39
CA MET A 131 14.21 4.94 20.54
C MET A 131 14.92 5.14 19.19
N ALA A 132 14.87 4.13 18.33
CA ALA A 132 15.45 4.21 16.99
C ALA A 132 14.77 5.28 16.13
N TYR A 133 13.44 5.39 16.21
CA TYR A 133 12.70 6.44 15.51
C TYR A 133 13.02 7.83 16.07
N GLN A 134 13.09 8.01 17.39
CA GLN A 134 13.45 9.30 17.99
C GLN A 134 14.81 9.81 17.49
N GLN A 135 15.77 8.91 17.30
CA GLN A 135 17.06 9.26 16.70
C GLN A 135 16.90 9.65 15.22
N GLN A 136 16.12 8.90 14.45
CA GLN A 136 15.87 9.16 13.03
C GLN A 136 14.98 10.38 12.80
N PHE A 137 14.09 10.71 13.73
CA PHE A 137 13.23 11.89 13.65
C PHE A 137 14.05 13.17 13.43
N ARG A 138 15.15 13.35 14.17
CA ARG A 138 16.04 14.50 14.00
C ARG A 138 16.70 14.53 12.64
N ASN A 139 17.13 13.37 12.13
CA ASN A 139 17.75 13.26 10.82
C ASN A 139 16.75 13.59 9.71
N LEU A 140 15.51 13.10 9.81
CA LEU A 140 14.44 13.42 8.88
C LEU A 140 14.08 14.91 8.92
N PHE A 141 13.94 15.48 10.11
CA PHE A 141 13.68 16.91 10.28
C PHE A 141 14.79 17.76 9.64
N THR A 142 16.06 17.40 9.86
CA THR A 142 17.18 18.10 9.24
C THR A 142 17.15 17.95 7.73
N ALA A 143 16.86 16.75 7.21
CA ALA A 143 16.76 16.50 5.77
C ALA A 143 15.65 17.32 5.11
N LEU A 144 14.47 17.42 5.74
CA LEU A 144 13.36 18.25 5.24
C LEU A 144 13.74 19.72 5.12
N ASN A 145 14.56 20.24 6.06
CA ASN A 145 14.98 21.65 6.07
C ASN A 145 16.24 21.94 5.26
N SER A 146 16.89 20.93 4.67
CA SER A 146 18.12 21.07 3.87
C SER A 146 17.90 21.42 2.40
N ASN A 147 16.68 21.74 2.00
CA ASN A 147 16.27 21.98 0.60
C ASN A 147 16.58 20.75 -0.30
N PRO A 148 16.00 19.59 -0.03
CA PRO A 148 16.32 18.33 -0.68
C PRO A 148 16.00 18.36 -2.18
N ASN A 149 16.87 17.74 -2.98
CA ASN A 149 16.63 17.49 -4.40
C ASN A 149 15.68 16.30 -4.62
N HIS A 150 15.34 16.01 -5.87
CA HIS A 150 14.36 14.97 -6.20
C HIS A 150 14.75 13.56 -5.69
N THR A 151 16.05 13.23 -5.66
CA THR A 151 16.53 11.92 -5.15
C THR A 151 16.42 11.87 -3.62
N GLU A 152 16.80 12.95 -2.95
CA GLU A 152 16.69 13.06 -1.50
C GLU A 152 15.21 13.00 -1.03
N TRP A 153 14.28 13.58 -1.80
CA TRP A 153 12.83 13.42 -1.54
C TRP A 153 12.38 11.97 -1.64
N MET A 154 12.87 11.21 -2.62
CA MET A 154 12.58 9.78 -2.71
C MET A 154 13.09 9.02 -1.47
N ASP A 155 14.28 9.35 -1.00
CA ASP A 155 14.86 8.72 0.20
C ASP A 155 14.14 9.12 1.50
N ILE A 156 13.72 10.38 1.62
CA ILE A 156 12.88 10.85 2.73
C ILE A 156 11.57 10.07 2.76
N TYR A 157 10.88 9.96 1.63
CA TYR A 157 9.62 9.24 1.56
C TYR A 157 9.77 7.75 1.90
N LYS A 158 10.79 7.08 1.36
CA LYS A 158 11.10 5.67 1.71
C LYS A 158 11.33 5.50 3.21
N LYS A 159 12.00 6.43 3.87
CA LYS A 159 12.21 6.40 5.33
C LYS A 159 10.93 6.62 6.11
N LEU A 160 10.07 7.56 5.69
CA LEU A 160 8.76 7.79 6.31
C LEU A 160 7.89 6.54 6.23
N VAL A 161 7.82 5.89 5.06
CA VAL A 161 7.11 4.62 4.86
C VAL A 161 7.69 3.49 5.73
N TYR A 162 9.02 3.38 5.80
CA TYR A 162 9.66 2.39 6.66
C TYR A 162 9.20 2.54 8.12
N TRP A 163 9.25 3.76 8.65
CA TRP A 163 8.84 4.00 10.04
C TRP A 163 7.34 3.81 10.27
N GLU A 164 6.51 4.15 9.28
CA GLU A 164 5.07 3.89 9.36
C GLU A 164 4.76 2.39 9.51
N LEU A 165 5.46 1.55 8.75
CA LEU A 165 5.31 0.10 8.82
C LEU A 165 5.86 -0.46 10.14
N GLU A 166 7.00 0.03 10.63
CA GLU A 166 7.58 -0.41 11.90
C GLU A 166 6.71 0.02 13.10
N MET A 167 6.18 1.25 13.11
CA MET A 167 5.26 1.71 14.15
C MET A 167 3.94 0.93 14.14
N SER A 168 3.44 0.58 12.96
CA SER A 168 2.24 -0.26 12.83
C SER A 168 2.41 -1.65 13.44
N LYS A 169 3.64 -2.21 13.42
CA LYS A 169 3.97 -3.48 14.08
C LYS A 169 4.18 -3.32 15.60
N ALA A 170 4.78 -2.20 16.00
CA ALA A 170 5.11 -1.92 17.41
C ALA A 170 3.89 -1.54 18.26
N ASP A 171 2.74 -1.26 17.62
CA ASP A 171 1.47 -0.89 18.27
C ASP A 171 1.63 0.28 19.25
N SER A 172 2.29 1.37 18.80
CA SER A 172 2.58 2.57 19.58
C SER A 172 1.78 3.76 19.05
N PRO A 173 0.57 4.03 19.56
CA PRO A 173 -0.29 5.11 19.07
C PRO A 173 0.34 6.50 19.17
N GLU A 174 0.99 6.81 20.30
CA GLU A 174 1.62 8.11 20.55
C GLU A 174 2.71 8.43 19.51
N MET A 175 3.55 7.45 19.20
CA MET A 175 4.61 7.62 18.20
C MET A 175 4.05 7.66 16.78
N SER A 176 2.93 7.00 16.53
CA SER A 176 2.22 7.07 15.24
C SER A 176 1.69 8.47 14.98
N GLU A 177 1.20 9.18 15.99
CA GLU A 177 0.77 10.59 15.87
C GLU A 177 1.96 11.52 15.57
N VAL A 178 3.11 11.31 16.23
CA VAL A 178 4.34 12.07 15.97
C VAL A 178 4.82 11.85 14.53
N LEU A 179 4.81 10.59 14.05
CA LEU A 179 5.17 10.27 12.68
C LEU A 179 4.19 10.89 11.68
N GLN A 180 2.87 10.89 11.97
CA GLN A 180 1.88 11.51 11.11
C GLN A 180 2.12 13.01 10.98
N ALA A 181 2.40 13.71 12.08
CA ALA A 181 2.76 15.13 12.04
C ALA A 181 4.02 15.39 11.18
N GLN A 182 5.02 14.50 11.25
CA GLN A 182 6.22 14.59 10.40
C GLN A 182 5.91 14.34 8.92
N LYS A 183 4.99 13.41 8.61
CA LYS A 183 4.50 13.18 7.23
C LYS A 183 3.75 14.39 6.68
N ASP A 184 2.92 15.02 7.51
CA ASP A 184 2.19 16.23 7.12
C ASP A 184 3.15 17.39 6.80
N GLU A 185 4.17 17.58 7.63
CA GLU A 185 5.23 18.56 7.37
C GLU A 185 6.02 18.22 6.09
N ALA A 186 6.37 16.95 5.90
CA ALA A 186 7.06 16.50 4.69
C ALA A 186 6.21 16.75 3.44
N ASN A 187 4.91 16.49 3.45
CA ASN A 187 4.02 16.78 2.34
C ASN A 187 3.90 18.28 2.05
N ASN A 188 3.89 19.12 3.10
CA ASN A 188 3.90 20.58 2.96
C ASN A 188 5.18 21.09 2.25
N GLU A 189 6.35 20.63 2.71
CA GLU A 189 7.63 21.03 2.08
C GLU A 189 7.78 20.43 0.68
N PHE A 190 7.32 19.19 0.46
CA PHE A 190 7.29 18.57 -0.85
C PHE A 190 6.42 19.33 -1.84
N PHE A 191 5.25 19.80 -1.42
CA PHE A 191 4.40 20.65 -2.26
C PHE A 191 5.14 21.93 -2.70
N LYS A 192 5.86 22.59 -1.79
CA LYS A 192 6.65 23.77 -2.12
C LYS A 192 7.78 23.44 -3.10
N TYR A 193 8.41 22.28 -2.93
CA TYR A 193 9.44 21.78 -3.82
C TYR A 193 8.88 21.53 -5.24
N ILE A 194 7.79 20.79 -5.37
CA ILE A 194 7.12 20.50 -6.64
C ILE A 194 6.68 21.81 -7.33
N SER A 195 6.12 22.75 -6.57
CA SER A 195 5.68 24.05 -7.10
C SER A 195 6.81 24.86 -7.75
N ARG A 196 8.06 24.69 -7.27
CA ARG A 196 9.23 25.38 -7.82
C ARG A 196 9.86 24.65 -9.01
N HIS A 197 9.83 23.33 -9.04
CA HIS A 197 10.65 22.53 -9.94
C HIS A 197 9.88 21.86 -11.08
N TYR A 198 8.59 21.52 -10.88
CA TYR A 198 7.82 20.69 -11.79
C TYR A 198 7.78 21.23 -13.23
N ALA A 199 7.47 22.51 -13.43
CA ALA A 199 7.44 23.14 -14.76
C ALA A 199 8.81 23.08 -15.46
N GLY A 200 9.90 23.12 -14.68
CA GLY A 200 11.26 22.97 -15.21
C GLY A 200 11.51 21.57 -15.77
N TRP A 201 10.99 20.54 -15.11
CA TRP A 201 11.14 19.15 -15.54
C TRP A 201 10.38 18.80 -16.83
N MET A 202 9.29 19.54 -17.10
CA MET A 202 8.49 19.33 -18.31
C MET A 202 9.13 19.91 -19.56
N LYS A 203 10.20 20.71 -19.43
CA LYS A 203 10.90 21.28 -20.58
C LYS A 203 11.72 20.21 -21.33
N PRO A 204 11.75 20.25 -22.67
CA PRO A 204 12.59 19.35 -23.45
C PRO A 204 14.07 19.43 -23.02
N GLY A 205 14.69 18.27 -22.78
CA GLY A 205 16.11 18.20 -22.41
C GLY A 205 16.45 18.64 -20.99
N ALA A 206 15.49 18.72 -20.07
CA ALA A 206 15.73 19.03 -18.67
C ALA A 206 16.69 18.01 -18.02
N ALA A 207 17.95 18.42 -17.80
CA ALA A 207 19.02 17.55 -17.30
C ALA A 207 18.74 17.08 -15.85
N ASP A 208 18.12 17.93 -15.03
CA ASP A 208 17.85 17.67 -13.61
C ASP A 208 16.47 17.05 -13.36
N ALA A 209 15.75 16.61 -14.41
CA ALA A 209 14.47 15.97 -14.24
C ALA A 209 14.65 14.53 -13.71
N PRO A 210 13.86 14.11 -12.69
CA PRO A 210 13.85 12.73 -12.23
C PRO A 210 13.34 11.77 -13.32
N VAL A 211 13.39 10.47 -13.03
CA VAL A 211 12.61 9.51 -13.82
C VAL A 211 11.13 9.79 -13.56
N MET A 212 10.36 10.01 -14.63
CA MET A 212 8.93 10.32 -14.56
C MET A 212 8.14 9.36 -15.44
N SER A 213 6.81 9.40 -15.36
CA SER A 213 5.92 8.49 -16.10
C SER A 213 6.33 8.30 -17.56
N HIS A 214 6.54 9.39 -18.31
CA HIS A 214 6.92 9.33 -19.74
C HIS A 214 8.34 8.82 -20.00
N THR A 215 9.23 8.80 -19.01
CA THR A 215 10.61 8.29 -19.14
C THR A 215 10.85 6.95 -18.45
N LEU A 216 9.85 6.45 -17.71
CA LEU A 216 9.96 5.21 -16.94
C LEU A 216 10.40 4.03 -17.81
N PHE A 217 9.69 3.77 -18.91
CA PHE A 217 9.98 2.62 -19.75
C PHE A 217 11.41 2.66 -20.29
N THR A 218 11.84 3.78 -20.84
CA THR A 218 13.17 3.94 -21.44
C THR A 218 14.30 3.86 -20.42
N ARG A 219 14.10 4.39 -19.21
CA ARG A 219 15.16 4.46 -18.20
C ARG A 219 15.20 3.25 -17.25
N LYS A 220 14.05 2.63 -16.96
CA LYS A 220 13.96 1.58 -15.93
C LYS A 220 13.55 0.21 -16.45
N VAL A 221 12.91 0.10 -17.62
CA VAL A 221 12.44 -1.17 -18.18
C VAL A 221 13.27 -1.61 -19.39
N LEU A 222 13.40 -0.75 -20.39
CA LEU A 222 14.08 -1.05 -21.65
C LEU A 222 15.53 -1.58 -21.48
N PRO A 223 16.35 -1.11 -20.52
CA PRO A 223 17.70 -1.64 -20.31
C PRO A 223 17.75 -3.14 -19.94
N PHE A 224 16.61 -3.72 -19.52
CA PHE A 224 16.49 -5.15 -19.18
C PHE A 224 15.83 -5.98 -20.25
N VAL A 225 15.37 -5.36 -21.33
CA VAL A 225 14.79 -6.06 -22.48
C VAL A 225 15.92 -6.66 -23.30
N GLU A 226 15.86 -7.97 -23.43
CA GLU A 226 16.80 -8.75 -24.23
C GLU A 226 16.00 -9.66 -25.17
N LYS A 227 16.29 -9.59 -26.48
CA LYS A 227 15.57 -10.37 -27.48
C LYS A 227 15.73 -11.87 -27.22
N GLY A 228 14.62 -12.57 -27.18
CA GLY A 228 14.59 -14.01 -26.90
C GLY A 228 14.57 -14.36 -25.40
N THR A 229 14.66 -13.40 -24.49
CA THR A 229 14.50 -13.59 -23.05
C THR A 229 13.23 -12.88 -22.58
N PRO A 230 12.20 -13.59 -22.09
CA PRO A 230 10.95 -12.95 -21.70
C PRO A 230 11.15 -11.96 -20.54
N LEU A 231 10.71 -10.73 -20.73
CA LEU A 231 10.54 -9.75 -19.67
C LEU A 231 9.04 -9.55 -19.41
N PHE A 232 8.65 -9.54 -18.14
CA PHE A 232 7.32 -9.14 -17.73
C PHE A 232 7.37 -7.73 -17.13
N PHE A 233 6.57 -6.83 -17.70
CA PHE A 233 6.34 -5.51 -17.13
C PHE A 233 4.93 -5.47 -16.58
N VAL A 234 4.80 -5.59 -15.26
CA VAL A 234 3.54 -5.60 -14.51
C VAL A 234 3.28 -4.22 -13.95
N LEU A 235 2.21 -3.61 -14.38
CA LEU A 235 1.73 -2.33 -13.88
C LEU A 235 0.46 -2.58 -13.05
N ILE A 236 0.54 -2.34 -11.74
CA ILE A 236 -0.61 -2.39 -10.83
C ILE A 236 -1.10 -0.96 -10.64
N ASP A 237 -2.32 -0.68 -11.10
CA ASP A 237 -2.95 0.64 -11.05
C ASP A 237 -3.10 1.12 -9.60
N ASN A 238 -2.63 2.34 -9.29
CA ASN A 238 -2.76 2.99 -7.99
C ASN A 238 -2.04 2.26 -6.82
N LEU A 239 -0.94 1.56 -7.09
CA LEU A 239 -0.17 0.87 -6.05
C LEU A 239 0.83 1.82 -5.38
N ARG A 240 0.62 2.19 -4.13
CA ARG A 240 1.53 3.03 -3.35
C ARG A 240 2.80 2.27 -2.91
N PHE A 241 3.84 3.03 -2.57
CA PHE A 241 5.10 2.44 -2.10
C PHE A 241 4.96 1.67 -0.78
N ASP A 242 4.13 2.15 0.16
CA ASP A 242 3.83 1.44 1.42
C ASP A 242 3.06 0.14 1.21
N GLN A 243 2.14 0.10 0.23
CA GLN A 243 1.44 -1.11 -0.16
C GLN A 243 2.39 -2.11 -0.83
N TRP A 244 3.30 -1.63 -1.70
CA TRP A 244 4.36 -2.49 -2.23
C TRP A 244 5.18 -3.11 -1.10
N LYS A 245 5.64 -2.34 -0.12
CA LYS A 245 6.40 -2.85 1.04
C LYS A 245 5.62 -3.88 1.85
N ALA A 246 4.31 -3.73 1.95
CA ALA A 246 3.44 -4.69 2.64
C ALA A 246 3.27 -6.01 1.87
N VAL A 247 3.17 -5.98 0.53
CA VAL A 247 3.03 -7.19 -0.31
C VAL A 247 4.38 -7.83 -0.67
N GLN A 248 5.50 -7.12 -0.56
CA GLN A 248 6.84 -7.59 -0.92
C GLN A 248 7.20 -8.96 -0.32
N PRO A 249 6.89 -9.28 0.95
CA PRO A 249 7.18 -10.60 1.53
C PRO A 249 6.55 -11.76 0.77
N LEU A 250 5.40 -11.56 0.11
CA LEU A 250 4.70 -12.60 -0.66
C LEU A 250 5.45 -12.99 -1.95
N PHE A 251 6.37 -12.15 -2.41
CA PHE A 251 7.26 -12.46 -3.55
C PHE A 251 8.50 -13.27 -3.14
N ALA A 252 8.86 -13.28 -1.85
CA ALA A 252 10.13 -13.82 -1.38
C ALA A 252 10.33 -15.33 -1.67
N GLY A 253 9.24 -16.10 -1.81
CA GLY A 253 9.31 -17.52 -2.16
C GLY A 253 9.73 -17.80 -3.61
N GLN A 254 9.38 -16.92 -4.53
CA GLN A 254 9.50 -17.11 -5.99
C GLN A 254 10.52 -16.18 -6.64
N PHE A 255 10.64 -14.97 -6.13
CA PHE A 255 11.47 -13.92 -6.70
C PHE A 255 12.50 -13.40 -5.70
N ARG A 256 13.63 -12.94 -6.20
CA ARG A 256 14.54 -12.05 -5.48
C ARG A 256 14.40 -10.63 -6.00
N VAL A 257 14.41 -9.66 -5.11
CA VAL A 257 14.50 -8.25 -5.47
C VAL A 257 15.92 -7.95 -5.94
N VAL A 258 16.07 -7.50 -7.18
CA VAL A 258 17.34 -7.10 -7.79
C VAL A 258 17.59 -5.62 -7.56
N GLU A 259 16.55 -4.80 -7.72
CA GLU A 259 16.58 -3.36 -7.44
C GLU A 259 15.18 -2.91 -7.00
N GLU A 260 15.15 -2.13 -5.93
CA GLU A 260 13.96 -1.42 -5.47
C GLU A 260 14.22 0.08 -5.56
N ASP A 261 13.41 0.76 -6.36
CA ASP A 261 13.51 2.19 -6.55
C ASP A 261 12.13 2.83 -6.62
N THR A 262 12.11 4.15 -6.71
CA THR A 262 10.91 4.94 -6.93
C THR A 262 11.11 5.87 -8.12
N PHE A 263 10.03 6.38 -8.66
CA PHE A 263 10.03 7.40 -9.71
C PHE A 263 8.85 8.36 -9.50
N TYR A 264 8.80 9.44 -10.26
CA TYR A 264 7.76 10.45 -10.13
C TYR A 264 6.62 10.24 -11.12
N SER A 265 5.40 10.11 -10.61
CA SER A 265 4.21 10.25 -11.45
C SER A 265 4.08 11.69 -11.94
N ILE A 266 3.65 11.85 -13.20
CA ILE A 266 3.32 13.19 -13.73
C ILE A 266 1.99 13.67 -13.16
N LEU A 267 1.76 14.98 -13.21
CA LEU A 267 0.49 15.62 -12.85
C LEU A 267 -0.45 15.71 -14.08
N PRO A 268 -1.76 15.48 -13.89
CA PRO A 268 -2.40 14.90 -12.71
C PRO A 268 -1.88 13.49 -12.42
N THR A 269 -1.74 13.14 -11.14
CA THR A 269 -1.44 11.77 -10.70
C THR A 269 -2.70 10.89 -10.88
N ALA A 270 -3.05 10.65 -12.12
CA ALA A 270 -4.28 9.98 -12.53
C ALA A 270 -4.05 9.09 -13.75
N THR A 271 -4.73 7.96 -13.78
CA THR A 271 -4.60 6.88 -14.77
C THR A 271 -4.58 7.38 -16.21
N GLN A 272 -5.49 8.30 -16.56
CA GLN A 272 -5.58 8.86 -17.91
C GLN A 272 -4.27 9.49 -18.38
N TYR A 273 -3.61 10.25 -17.52
CA TYR A 273 -2.40 11.01 -17.85
C TYR A 273 -1.15 10.16 -17.67
N SER A 274 -0.95 9.63 -16.46
CA SER A 274 0.27 8.93 -16.08
C SER A 274 0.48 7.65 -16.87
N ARG A 275 -0.56 6.82 -17.03
CA ARG A 275 -0.44 5.51 -17.70
C ARG A 275 -0.29 5.65 -19.21
N ASN A 276 -1.03 6.57 -19.85
CA ASN A 276 -0.81 6.88 -21.25
C ASN A 276 0.62 7.44 -21.50
N ALA A 277 1.16 8.25 -20.57
CA ALA A 277 2.53 8.73 -20.66
C ALA A 277 3.56 7.59 -20.51
N ILE A 278 3.35 6.62 -19.61
CA ILE A 278 4.21 5.44 -19.45
C ILE A 278 4.26 4.64 -20.76
N PHE A 279 3.11 4.34 -21.35
CA PHE A 279 3.05 3.50 -22.54
C PHE A 279 3.36 4.23 -23.84
N SER A 280 3.13 5.54 -23.90
CA SER A 280 3.56 6.30 -25.08
C SER A 280 5.02 6.74 -25.01
N GLY A 281 5.61 6.93 -23.83
CA GLY A 281 6.90 7.58 -23.66
C GLY A 281 6.88 9.06 -24.06
N LEU A 282 5.71 9.71 -23.91
CA LEU A 282 5.47 11.11 -24.28
C LEU A 282 4.70 11.81 -23.16
N LEU A 283 4.84 13.12 -23.09
CA LEU A 283 3.96 13.95 -22.26
C LEU A 283 2.53 14.00 -22.86
N PRO A 284 1.49 14.20 -22.04
CA PRO A 284 0.10 14.24 -22.51
C PRO A 284 -0.14 15.23 -23.66
N VAL A 285 0.48 16.41 -23.63
CA VAL A 285 0.42 17.41 -24.72
C VAL A 285 0.98 16.86 -26.04
N ASP A 286 2.02 16.06 -25.98
CA ASP A 286 2.62 15.44 -27.17
C ASP A 286 1.83 14.23 -27.65
N ILE A 287 1.16 13.51 -26.75
CA ILE A 287 0.24 12.42 -27.11
C ILE A 287 -0.95 13.00 -27.88
N GLU A 288 -1.60 14.04 -27.35
CA GLU A 288 -2.69 14.73 -28.07
C GLU A 288 -2.28 15.19 -29.46
N LYS A 289 -1.08 15.76 -29.59
CA LYS A 289 -0.56 16.27 -30.87
C LYS A 289 -0.22 15.17 -31.89
N GLN A 290 0.43 14.07 -31.44
CA GLN A 290 0.95 13.02 -32.31
C GLN A 290 -0.06 11.88 -32.54
N PHE A 291 -0.95 11.68 -31.57
CA PHE A 291 -1.94 10.59 -31.54
C PHE A 291 -3.34 11.11 -31.17
N PRO A 292 -3.89 12.09 -31.90
CA PRO A 292 -5.17 12.73 -31.56
C PRO A 292 -6.36 11.75 -31.53
N ALA A 293 -6.32 10.66 -32.30
CA ALA A 293 -7.36 9.64 -32.30
C ALA A 293 -7.31 8.72 -31.07
N GLN A 294 -6.15 8.59 -30.44
CA GLN A 294 -5.91 7.75 -29.27
C GLN A 294 -6.02 8.54 -27.95
N TRP A 295 -5.97 9.88 -28.03
CA TRP A 295 -6.11 10.75 -26.86
C TRP A 295 -7.59 11.15 -26.68
N LYS A 296 -8.04 11.20 -25.44
CA LYS A 296 -9.32 11.79 -25.04
C LYS A 296 -9.13 12.72 -23.87
N ASN A 297 -9.73 13.89 -23.94
CA ASN A 297 -9.75 14.86 -22.84
C ASN A 297 -10.78 14.47 -21.77
N ASP A 298 -10.68 15.06 -20.58
CA ASP A 298 -11.54 14.74 -19.43
C ASP A 298 -13.04 14.87 -19.70
N TYR A 299 -13.43 15.88 -20.48
CA TYR A 299 -14.83 16.18 -20.83
C TYR A 299 -15.40 15.28 -21.94
N GLU A 300 -14.57 14.54 -22.65
CA GLU A 300 -15.03 13.63 -23.70
C GLU A 300 -15.57 12.32 -23.11
N GLU A 301 -16.60 11.74 -23.70
CA GLU A 301 -17.20 10.51 -23.22
C GLU A 301 -16.35 9.26 -23.56
N GLY A 302 -16.49 8.22 -22.75
CA GLY A 302 -15.87 6.90 -22.92
C GLY A 302 -14.51 6.76 -22.24
N GLY A 303 -13.93 5.56 -22.36
CA GLY A 303 -12.68 5.21 -21.70
C GLY A 303 -11.49 6.03 -22.21
N LYS A 304 -10.64 6.48 -21.30
CA LYS A 304 -9.49 7.35 -21.58
C LYS A 304 -8.20 6.57 -21.87
N ASN A 305 -8.18 5.29 -21.54
CA ASN A 305 -7.02 4.41 -21.63
C ASN A 305 -7.27 3.19 -22.54
N LEU A 306 -7.98 3.37 -23.64
CA LEU A 306 -8.33 2.27 -24.54
C LEU A 306 -7.20 1.89 -25.52
N HIS A 307 -6.28 2.82 -25.81
CA HIS A 307 -5.27 2.70 -26.84
C HIS A 307 -3.83 2.52 -26.31
N GLU A 308 -3.67 2.08 -25.07
CA GLU A 308 -2.36 1.95 -24.41
C GLU A 308 -1.43 0.99 -25.18
N GLU A 309 -1.93 -0.12 -25.72
CA GLU A 309 -1.14 -1.03 -26.54
C GLU A 309 -0.63 -0.37 -27.82
N GLU A 310 -1.48 0.38 -28.51
CA GLU A 310 -1.10 1.09 -29.74
C GLU A 310 -0.02 2.14 -29.46
N LEU A 311 -0.18 2.90 -28.37
CA LEU A 311 0.79 3.88 -27.90
C LEU A 311 2.13 3.22 -27.54
N PHE A 312 2.09 2.05 -26.86
CA PHE A 312 3.29 1.31 -26.51
C PHE A 312 4.03 0.77 -27.72
N ARG A 313 3.31 0.21 -28.69
CA ARG A 313 3.91 -0.23 -29.96
C ARG A 313 4.50 0.94 -30.76
N ALA A 314 3.87 2.11 -30.71
CA ALA A 314 4.42 3.34 -31.31
C ALA A 314 5.69 3.81 -30.56
N GLN A 315 5.73 3.70 -29.23
CA GLN A 315 6.94 3.97 -28.44
C GLN A 315 8.10 3.06 -28.87
N LEU A 316 7.88 1.76 -28.95
CA LEU A 316 8.92 0.81 -29.37
C LEU A 316 9.43 1.10 -30.79
N ARG A 317 8.57 1.48 -31.73
CA ARG A 317 9.01 1.89 -33.08
C ARG A 317 9.91 3.12 -33.05
N ARG A 318 9.56 4.15 -32.26
CA ARG A 318 10.41 5.36 -32.09
C ARG A 318 11.78 5.05 -31.46
N LEU A 319 11.83 4.01 -30.61
CA LEU A 319 13.06 3.54 -29.97
C LEU A 319 13.88 2.56 -30.83
N GLY A 320 13.46 2.30 -32.09
CA GLY A 320 14.12 1.31 -32.96
C GLY A 320 13.99 -0.14 -32.46
N LYS A 321 12.94 -0.44 -31.68
CA LYS A 321 12.65 -1.75 -31.08
C LYS A 321 11.33 -2.35 -31.61
N GLY A 322 10.88 -1.95 -32.78
CA GLY A 322 9.62 -2.40 -33.35
C GLY A 322 9.59 -3.87 -33.77
N ASP A 323 10.73 -4.55 -33.79
CA ASP A 323 10.90 -5.97 -34.10
C ASP A 323 10.69 -6.91 -32.89
N LEU A 324 10.56 -6.36 -31.69
CA LEU A 324 10.29 -7.14 -30.48
C LEU A 324 8.86 -7.71 -30.50
N ARG A 325 8.74 -8.96 -30.08
CA ARG A 325 7.45 -9.63 -29.87
C ARG A 325 6.84 -9.15 -28.56
N VAL A 326 5.65 -8.57 -28.64
CA VAL A 326 4.99 -7.93 -27.49
C VAL A 326 3.62 -8.51 -27.29
N SER A 327 3.29 -8.88 -26.05
CA SER A 327 1.93 -9.08 -25.57
C SER A 327 1.49 -7.92 -24.67
N PHE A 328 0.21 -7.60 -24.72
CA PHE A 328 -0.41 -6.57 -23.89
C PHE A 328 -1.71 -7.10 -23.30
N THR A 329 -1.77 -7.27 -21.98
CA THR A 329 -2.91 -7.85 -21.27
C THR A 329 -3.43 -6.88 -20.23
N LYS A 330 -4.72 -6.54 -20.30
CA LYS A 330 -5.43 -5.76 -19.28
C LYS A 330 -6.32 -6.67 -18.45
N VAL A 331 -6.13 -6.68 -17.14
CA VAL A 331 -6.93 -7.45 -16.20
C VAL A 331 -7.84 -6.50 -15.42
N LEU A 332 -9.09 -6.45 -15.83
CA LEU A 332 -10.12 -5.56 -15.28
C LEU A 332 -11.07 -6.28 -14.30
N ASN A 333 -11.05 -7.60 -14.27
CA ASN A 333 -11.92 -8.42 -13.41
C ASN A 333 -11.30 -9.79 -13.15
N HIS A 334 -11.95 -10.56 -12.26
CA HIS A 334 -11.46 -11.89 -11.86
C HIS A 334 -11.37 -12.88 -13.04
N HIS A 335 -12.32 -12.85 -13.96
CA HIS A 335 -12.33 -13.75 -15.13
C HIS A 335 -11.11 -13.50 -16.03
N ALA A 336 -10.83 -12.25 -16.38
CA ALA A 336 -9.64 -11.88 -17.14
C ALA A 336 -8.34 -12.26 -16.40
N GLY A 337 -8.36 -12.21 -15.06
CA GLY A 337 -7.26 -12.70 -14.25
C GLY A 337 -7.04 -14.21 -14.38
N GLN A 338 -8.09 -15.02 -14.39
CA GLN A 338 -7.99 -16.47 -14.60
C GLN A 338 -7.53 -16.81 -16.03
N GLU A 339 -7.97 -16.05 -17.03
CA GLU A 339 -7.48 -16.19 -18.40
C GLU A 339 -5.96 -15.91 -18.47
N LEU A 340 -5.46 -14.88 -17.77
CA LEU A 340 -4.02 -14.61 -17.64
C LEU A 340 -3.29 -15.81 -17.07
N VAL A 341 -3.79 -16.41 -15.97
CA VAL A 341 -3.19 -17.60 -15.32
C VAL A 341 -3.10 -18.77 -16.30
N ASN A 342 -4.15 -19.00 -17.08
CA ASN A 342 -4.22 -20.10 -18.04
C ASN A 342 -3.31 -19.88 -19.26
N ASN A 343 -3.05 -18.62 -19.61
CA ASN A 343 -2.32 -18.25 -20.84
C ASN A 343 -0.82 -17.96 -20.62
N VAL A 344 -0.30 -18.11 -19.41
CA VAL A 344 1.11 -17.80 -19.05
C VAL A 344 2.10 -18.46 -20.03
N HIS A 345 1.85 -19.70 -20.46
CA HIS A 345 2.73 -20.41 -21.39
C HIS A 345 2.95 -19.69 -22.72
N ASN A 346 1.89 -19.07 -23.26
CA ASN A 346 1.98 -18.33 -24.51
C ASN A 346 2.74 -17.01 -24.33
N LEU A 347 2.64 -16.39 -23.14
CA LEU A 347 3.36 -15.17 -22.82
C LEU A 347 4.88 -15.37 -22.82
N LEU A 348 5.38 -16.55 -22.43
CA LEU A 348 6.81 -16.87 -22.41
C LEU A 348 7.48 -16.85 -23.79
N GLN A 349 6.70 -16.81 -24.87
CA GLN A 349 7.23 -16.73 -26.24
C GLN A 349 7.52 -15.30 -26.69
N ASN A 350 7.10 -14.29 -25.95
CA ASN A 350 7.31 -12.90 -26.28
C ASN A 350 8.57 -12.34 -25.60
N ASP A 351 9.12 -11.29 -26.19
CA ASP A 351 10.28 -10.59 -25.62
C ASP A 351 9.87 -9.63 -24.50
N ILE A 352 8.66 -9.03 -24.63
CA ILE A 352 8.06 -8.15 -23.61
C ILE A 352 6.60 -8.57 -23.39
N ASN A 353 6.22 -8.75 -22.14
CA ASN A 353 4.85 -9.01 -21.73
C ASN A 353 4.37 -7.89 -20.81
N ILE A 354 3.42 -7.10 -21.25
CA ILE A 354 2.77 -6.06 -20.47
C ILE A 354 1.54 -6.66 -19.77
N ILE A 355 1.44 -6.48 -18.47
CA ILE A 355 0.27 -6.84 -17.68
C ILE A 355 -0.18 -5.61 -16.91
N VAL A 356 -1.35 -5.09 -17.21
CA VAL A 356 -1.98 -3.98 -16.47
C VAL A 356 -3.07 -4.55 -15.58
N TYR A 357 -3.00 -4.28 -14.28
CA TYR A 357 -3.90 -4.82 -13.26
C TYR A 357 -4.57 -3.69 -12.45
N ASN A 358 -5.89 -3.54 -12.59
CA ASN A 358 -6.62 -2.37 -12.07
C ASN A 358 -7.19 -2.53 -10.65
N PHE A 359 -6.82 -3.55 -9.88
CA PHE A 359 -7.54 -3.88 -8.63
C PHE A 359 -7.40 -2.82 -7.54
N VAL A 360 -6.20 -2.26 -7.30
CA VAL A 360 -5.99 -1.33 -6.17
C VAL A 360 -6.77 -0.03 -6.41
N ASP A 361 -6.83 0.41 -7.66
CA ASP A 361 -7.66 1.56 -8.03
C ASP A 361 -9.16 1.26 -7.85
N MET A 362 -9.63 0.11 -8.30
CA MET A 362 -11.00 -0.34 -8.06
C MET A 362 -11.33 -0.42 -6.56
N LEU A 363 -10.40 -0.84 -5.71
CA LEU A 363 -10.57 -0.88 -4.26
C LEU A 363 -10.75 0.54 -3.68
N SER A 364 -9.97 1.52 -4.15
CA SER A 364 -10.07 2.91 -3.69
C SER A 364 -11.42 3.54 -4.07
N HIS A 365 -11.91 3.28 -5.27
CA HIS A 365 -13.23 3.70 -5.73
C HIS A 365 -14.37 3.00 -4.96
N ALA A 366 -14.33 1.68 -4.85
CA ALA A 366 -15.33 0.91 -4.11
C ALA A 366 -15.41 1.34 -2.64
N ARG A 367 -14.25 1.65 -2.00
CA ARG A 367 -14.23 2.21 -0.64
C ARG A 367 -14.93 3.56 -0.55
N THR A 368 -14.87 4.38 -1.58
CA THR A 368 -15.57 5.67 -1.60
C THR A 368 -17.09 5.49 -1.72
N GLU A 369 -17.54 4.47 -2.44
CA GLU A 369 -18.95 4.23 -2.77
C GLU A 369 -19.67 3.30 -1.79
N MET A 370 -18.96 2.33 -1.18
CA MET A 370 -19.55 1.28 -0.34
C MET A 370 -19.22 1.49 1.14
N GLU A 371 -20.26 1.67 1.98
CA GLU A 371 -20.13 1.92 3.42
C GLU A 371 -19.34 0.81 4.15
N VAL A 372 -19.61 -0.46 3.82
CA VAL A 372 -18.92 -1.61 4.40
C VAL A 372 -17.39 -1.55 4.15
N LEU A 373 -16.97 -1.13 2.96
CA LEU A 373 -15.55 -0.98 2.66
C LEU A 373 -14.93 0.25 3.33
N LYS A 374 -15.71 1.30 3.61
CA LYS A 374 -15.26 2.43 4.45
C LYS A 374 -14.92 1.99 5.87
N GLU A 375 -15.74 1.11 6.45
CA GLU A 375 -15.50 0.57 7.79
C GLU A 375 -14.29 -0.38 7.82
N LEU A 376 -14.17 -1.28 6.84
CA LEU A 376 -13.07 -2.24 6.75
C LEU A 376 -11.71 -1.60 6.47
N ALA A 377 -11.67 -0.53 5.68
CA ALA A 377 -10.46 0.20 5.30
C ALA A 377 -10.49 1.63 5.84
N ASN A 378 -10.76 1.80 7.13
CA ASN A 378 -10.97 3.09 7.77
C ASN A 378 -9.68 3.91 7.96
N ASP A 379 -8.52 3.26 7.91
CA ASP A 379 -7.19 3.86 8.07
C ASP A 379 -6.15 3.29 7.10
N GLU A 380 -4.94 3.80 7.14
CA GLU A 380 -3.81 3.39 6.30
C GLU A 380 -3.41 1.92 6.54
N LYS A 381 -3.42 1.47 7.78
CA LYS A 381 -3.06 0.09 8.16
C LYS A 381 -4.06 -0.92 7.59
N SER A 382 -5.34 -0.65 7.76
CA SER A 382 -6.43 -1.50 7.26
C SER A 382 -6.43 -1.54 5.73
N TYR A 383 -6.20 -0.39 5.06
CA TYR A 383 -6.13 -0.33 3.61
C TYR A 383 -4.97 -1.16 3.05
N ARG A 384 -3.78 -1.11 3.70
CA ARG A 384 -2.65 -2.00 3.35
C ARG A 384 -2.98 -3.48 3.57
N SER A 385 -3.63 -3.82 4.69
CA SER A 385 -3.99 -5.21 5.00
C SER A 385 -4.93 -5.81 3.97
N ILE A 386 -5.92 -5.05 3.50
CA ILE A 386 -6.82 -5.50 2.42
C ILE A 386 -6.04 -5.70 1.12
N THR A 387 -5.09 -4.81 0.80
CA THR A 387 -4.24 -4.97 -0.38
C THR A 387 -3.40 -6.24 -0.32
N VAL A 388 -2.83 -6.56 0.84
CA VAL A 388 -2.04 -7.80 1.06
C VAL A 388 -2.92 -9.03 0.89
N SER A 389 -4.06 -9.08 1.58
CA SER A 389 -5.00 -10.22 1.51
C SER A 389 -5.51 -10.44 0.07
N TRP A 390 -5.86 -9.35 -0.63
CA TRP A 390 -6.23 -9.45 -2.03
C TRP A 390 -5.10 -10.03 -2.88
N PHE A 391 -3.88 -9.48 -2.75
CA PHE A 391 -2.75 -9.92 -3.58
C PHE A 391 -2.47 -11.41 -3.36
N GLU A 392 -2.48 -11.86 -2.11
CA GLU A 392 -2.22 -13.25 -1.74
C GLU A 392 -3.15 -14.24 -2.46
N HIS A 393 -4.44 -13.90 -2.57
CA HIS A 393 -5.48 -14.75 -3.17
C HIS A 393 -5.76 -14.40 -4.65
N SER A 394 -5.07 -13.41 -5.22
CA SER A 394 -5.36 -12.92 -6.56
C SER A 394 -4.90 -13.86 -7.68
N PRO A 395 -5.59 -13.85 -8.83
CA PRO A 395 -5.07 -14.48 -10.04
C PRO A 395 -3.71 -13.93 -10.47
N LEU A 396 -3.39 -12.66 -10.15
CA LEU A 396 -2.08 -12.09 -10.41
C LEU A 396 -0.97 -12.86 -9.69
N ASN A 397 -1.13 -13.11 -8.38
CA ASN A 397 -0.16 -13.89 -7.61
C ASN A 397 -0.02 -15.31 -8.18
N GLN A 398 -1.13 -15.95 -8.58
CA GLN A 398 -1.10 -17.27 -9.22
C GLN A 398 -0.33 -17.24 -10.55
N ALA A 399 -0.57 -16.23 -11.39
CA ALA A 399 0.16 -16.05 -12.64
C ALA A 399 1.66 -15.83 -12.40
N LEU A 400 2.02 -14.98 -11.43
CA LEU A 400 3.40 -14.69 -11.06
C LEU A 400 4.13 -15.94 -10.54
N ARG A 401 3.48 -16.80 -9.76
CA ARG A 401 4.06 -18.09 -9.32
C ARG A 401 4.38 -18.98 -10.52
N ARG A 402 3.46 -19.10 -11.50
CA ARG A 402 3.72 -19.87 -12.73
C ARG A 402 4.81 -19.26 -13.61
N ILE A 403 4.87 -17.93 -13.67
CA ILE A 403 5.95 -17.21 -14.38
C ILE A 403 7.31 -17.49 -13.73
N ALA A 404 7.37 -17.51 -12.41
CA ALA A 404 8.60 -17.70 -11.66
C ALA A 404 9.25 -19.09 -11.81
N GLU A 405 8.51 -20.11 -12.26
CA GLU A 405 9.06 -21.44 -12.57
C GLU A 405 10.09 -21.43 -13.71
N LYS A 406 10.21 -20.34 -14.42
CA LYS A 406 11.18 -20.12 -15.49
C LYS A 406 12.17 -19.01 -15.08
N ASN A 407 13.34 -18.99 -15.71
CA ASN A 407 14.31 -17.90 -15.47
C ASN A 407 13.81 -16.59 -16.09
N ILE A 408 13.01 -15.83 -15.34
CA ILE A 408 12.26 -14.67 -15.81
C ILE A 408 12.71 -13.40 -15.11
N ARG A 409 12.77 -12.32 -15.87
CA ARG A 409 12.92 -10.94 -15.40
C ARG A 409 11.53 -10.30 -15.29
N LEU A 410 11.27 -9.67 -14.16
CA LEU A 410 10.02 -8.97 -13.87
C LEU A 410 10.32 -7.54 -13.46
N VAL A 411 9.65 -6.58 -14.06
CA VAL A 411 9.59 -5.20 -13.56
C VAL A 411 8.16 -4.96 -13.09
N LEU A 412 8.00 -4.62 -11.82
CA LEU A 412 6.73 -4.21 -11.23
C LEU A 412 6.75 -2.70 -11.06
N ALA A 413 5.70 -2.00 -11.49
CA ALA A 413 5.52 -0.58 -11.32
C ALA A 413 4.04 -0.22 -11.14
N THR A 414 3.77 1.06 -10.99
CA THR A 414 2.43 1.64 -10.96
C THR A 414 2.40 2.91 -11.82
N ASP A 415 1.24 3.47 -12.04
CA ASP A 415 1.08 4.74 -12.77
C ASP A 415 0.97 5.95 -11.83
N HIS A 416 0.35 5.80 -10.67
CA HIS A 416 0.24 6.80 -9.60
C HIS A 416 -0.04 6.10 -8.26
N GLY A 417 -0.01 6.87 -7.17
CA GLY A 417 -0.53 6.45 -5.89
C GLY A 417 -1.78 7.23 -5.50
N SER A 418 -2.16 7.14 -4.24
CA SER A 418 -3.30 7.84 -3.66
C SER A 418 -3.01 8.31 -2.25
N ILE A 419 -3.69 9.37 -1.82
CA ILE A 419 -3.60 9.90 -0.46
C ILE A 419 -4.97 9.87 0.22
N ARG A 420 -4.98 9.65 1.53
CA ARG A 420 -6.19 9.75 2.34
C ARG A 420 -6.53 11.22 2.56
N VAL A 421 -7.61 11.70 1.92
CA VAL A 421 -7.99 13.11 1.99
C VAL A 421 -8.78 13.44 3.25
N GLN A 422 -8.49 14.59 3.87
CA GLN A 422 -9.08 14.98 5.14
C GLN A 422 -9.64 16.41 5.16
N LYS A 423 -9.00 17.34 4.43
CA LYS A 423 -9.30 18.78 4.49
C LYS A 423 -9.98 19.26 3.20
N PRO A 424 -11.22 19.76 3.25
CA PRO A 424 -11.89 20.27 2.06
C PRO A 424 -11.40 21.69 1.71
N ALA A 425 -11.17 21.92 0.41
CA ALA A 425 -10.94 23.25 -0.15
C ALA A 425 -12.05 23.60 -1.15
N ARG A 426 -12.49 24.83 -1.14
CA ARG A 426 -13.56 25.31 -2.03
C ARG A 426 -12.99 25.67 -3.39
N VAL A 427 -13.66 25.22 -4.44
CA VAL A 427 -13.35 25.61 -5.82
C VAL A 427 -14.65 25.97 -6.56
N ILE A 428 -14.58 26.97 -7.42
CA ILE A 428 -15.68 27.34 -8.33
C ILE A 428 -15.15 27.17 -9.75
N GLY A 429 -15.94 26.57 -10.62
CA GLY A 429 -15.62 26.37 -12.04
C GLY A 429 -16.88 26.25 -12.88
N ASP A 430 -16.71 26.26 -14.19
CA ASP A 430 -17.80 26.10 -15.16
C ASP A 430 -18.35 24.67 -15.13
N LYS A 431 -19.50 24.45 -15.80
CA LYS A 431 -20.16 23.13 -15.89
C LYS A 431 -19.30 22.05 -16.56
N GLU A 432 -18.35 22.45 -17.40
CA GLU A 432 -17.41 21.57 -18.10
C GLU A 432 -16.16 21.23 -17.25
N THR A 433 -16.07 21.72 -16.02
CA THR A 433 -14.95 21.43 -15.13
C THR A 433 -14.99 19.97 -14.67
N THR A 434 -13.84 19.32 -14.57
CA THR A 434 -13.75 17.91 -14.20
C THR A 434 -14.35 17.62 -12.81
N THR A 435 -14.88 16.42 -12.63
CA THR A 435 -15.46 15.97 -11.36
C THR A 435 -14.41 15.48 -10.36
N ASN A 436 -13.18 15.17 -10.78
CA ASN A 436 -12.12 14.71 -9.89
C ASN A 436 -11.89 15.71 -8.74
N ILE A 437 -11.64 15.21 -7.54
CA ILE A 437 -11.52 16.04 -6.34
C ILE A 437 -10.08 16.39 -5.94
N ARG A 438 -9.08 15.81 -6.61
CA ARG A 438 -7.67 16.13 -6.37
C ARG A 438 -7.08 17.07 -7.42
N TYR A 439 -7.70 17.15 -8.59
CA TYR A 439 -7.37 18.16 -9.59
C TYR A 439 -8.63 18.69 -10.26
N LYS A 440 -8.53 19.86 -10.84
CA LYS A 440 -9.57 20.42 -11.71
C LYS A 440 -8.94 20.93 -13.01
N HIS A 441 -9.63 20.64 -14.09
CA HIS A 441 -9.36 21.21 -15.40
C HIS A 441 -10.61 21.92 -15.90
N GLY A 442 -10.47 23.15 -16.32
CA GLY A 442 -11.60 23.95 -16.80
C GLY A 442 -11.23 25.41 -17.06
N ARG A 443 -12.25 26.20 -17.40
CA ARG A 443 -12.15 27.65 -17.58
C ARG A 443 -12.58 28.37 -16.32
N ASN A 444 -12.08 29.58 -16.11
CA ASN A 444 -12.51 30.47 -15.03
C ASN A 444 -12.51 29.83 -13.63
N LEU A 445 -11.52 28.98 -13.36
CA LEU A 445 -11.39 28.37 -12.05
C LEU A 445 -11.07 29.44 -10.99
N ASN A 446 -11.91 29.49 -9.95
CA ASN A 446 -11.70 30.35 -8.78
C ASN A 446 -11.39 29.47 -7.56
N PHE A 447 -10.26 29.73 -6.91
CA PHE A 447 -9.69 28.92 -5.84
C PHE A 447 -8.77 29.78 -4.95
N GLU A 448 -8.47 29.32 -3.76
CA GLU A 448 -7.43 29.92 -2.92
C GLU A 448 -6.04 29.42 -3.36
N GLY A 449 -5.18 30.35 -3.77
CA GLY A 449 -3.85 30.00 -4.34
C GLY A 449 -2.93 29.24 -3.40
N LYS A 450 -3.15 29.31 -2.07
CA LYS A 450 -2.39 28.55 -1.07
C LYS A 450 -2.74 27.04 -1.06
N ASP A 451 -3.90 26.66 -1.59
CA ASP A 451 -4.47 25.32 -1.49
C ASP A 451 -4.13 24.44 -2.71
N VAL A 452 -3.59 25.04 -3.77
CA VAL A 452 -3.36 24.34 -5.04
C VAL A 452 -2.08 24.78 -5.74
N LEU A 453 -1.51 23.88 -6.52
CA LEU A 453 -0.57 24.19 -7.58
C LEU A 453 -1.37 24.48 -8.86
N ALA A 454 -1.23 25.67 -9.43
CA ALA A 454 -2.03 26.11 -10.57
C ALA A 454 -1.16 26.39 -11.80
N PHE A 455 -1.60 25.88 -12.95
CA PHE A 455 -1.04 26.18 -14.27
C PHE A 455 -2.10 26.87 -15.13
N ARG A 456 -1.90 28.16 -15.39
CA ARG A 456 -2.76 28.94 -16.28
C ARG A 456 -2.57 28.57 -17.74
N ASP A 457 -1.36 28.19 -18.12
CA ASP A 457 -1.05 27.53 -19.38
C ASP A 457 -0.75 26.03 -19.07
N PRO A 458 -1.65 25.11 -19.39
CA PRO A 458 -1.44 23.67 -19.14
C PRO A 458 -0.17 23.10 -19.76
N ARG A 459 0.32 23.72 -20.85
CA ARG A 459 1.52 23.28 -21.57
C ARG A 459 2.79 23.39 -20.73
N GLU A 460 2.82 24.32 -19.77
CA GLU A 460 3.93 24.41 -18.79
C GLU A 460 4.03 23.16 -17.90
N ALA A 461 2.91 22.45 -17.71
CA ALA A 461 2.85 21.18 -17.01
C ALA A 461 2.88 19.94 -17.92
N GLY A 462 3.17 20.13 -19.22
CA GLY A 462 3.15 19.05 -20.21
C GLY A 462 1.73 18.53 -20.55
N LEU A 463 0.72 19.35 -20.34
CA LEU A 463 -0.70 18.97 -20.47
C LEU A 463 -1.34 19.63 -21.71
N PRO A 464 -2.38 19.00 -22.29
CA PRO A 464 -3.19 19.61 -23.34
C PRO A 464 -3.87 20.90 -22.92
N ALA A 465 -3.98 21.83 -23.86
CA ALA A 465 -4.69 23.10 -23.66
C ALA A 465 -5.80 23.20 -24.73
N PRO A 466 -6.94 22.50 -24.55
CA PRO A 466 -7.99 22.44 -25.55
C PRO A 466 -8.64 23.80 -25.83
N ASN A 467 -8.51 24.74 -24.91
CA ASN A 467 -8.99 26.13 -25.06
C ASN A 467 -7.95 27.12 -24.54
N VAL A 468 -7.96 28.34 -25.07
CA VAL A 468 -7.02 29.42 -24.70
C VAL A 468 -7.06 29.78 -23.20
N ASN A 469 -8.23 29.62 -22.57
CA ASN A 469 -8.44 29.94 -21.14
C ASN A 469 -8.51 28.69 -20.26
N SER A 470 -8.07 27.55 -20.75
CA SER A 470 -8.00 26.33 -19.95
C SER A 470 -6.89 26.45 -18.91
N SER A 471 -7.17 26.04 -17.70
CA SER A 471 -6.19 25.93 -16.61
C SER A 471 -6.31 24.61 -15.89
N PHE A 472 -5.24 24.16 -15.26
CA PHE A 472 -5.22 23.05 -14.33
C PHE A 472 -4.86 23.52 -12.94
N ILE A 473 -5.53 22.95 -11.94
CA ILE A 473 -5.16 23.10 -10.55
C ILE A 473 -5.07 21.73 -9.89
N PHE A 474 -4.09 21.56 -9.01
CA PHE A 474 -3.80 20.33 -8.29
C PHE A 474 -3.83 20.59 -6.80
N ALA A 475 -4.66 19.86 -6.07
CA ALA A 475 -4.75 19.97 -4.62
C ALA A 475 -3.43 19.53 -3.97
N ARG A 476 -3.01 20.27 -2.95
CA ARG A 476 -1.83 19.93 -2.15
C ARG A 476 -2.16 18.91 -1.07
N GLU A 477 -1.15 18.19 -0.59
CA GLU A 477 -1.25 17.34 0.61
C GLU A 477 -2.55 16.51 0.64
N ASP A 478 -3.25 16.51 1.76
CA ASP A 478 -4.50 15.79 2.01
C ASP A 478 -5.77 16.62 1.68
N LEU A 479 -5.62 17.74 0.93
CA LEU A 479 -6.75 18.55 0.52
C LEU A 479 -7.59 17.88 -0.59
N TYR A 480 -8.89 18.16 -0.61
CA TYR A 480 -9.78 17.79 -1.71
C TYR A 480 -10.70 18.93 -2.10
N LEU A 481 -10.94 19.07 -3.40
CA LEU A 481 -11.58 20.20 -4.02
C LEU A 481 -13.09 19.97 -4.14
N CYS A 482 -13.89 20.76 -3.41
CA CYS A 482 -15.35 20.67 -3.41
C CYS A 482 -15.99 21.91 -4.02
N TYR A 483 -17.04 21.69 -4.85
CA TYR A 483 -17.88 22.78 -5.33
C TYR A 483 -18.80 23.31 -4.24
N PRO A 484 -19.25 24.58 -4.33
CA PRO A 484 -20.18 25.18 -3.36
C PRO A 484 -21.53 24.45 -3.30
N ASN A 485 -21.99 23.87 -4.40
CA ASN A 485 -23.27 23.17 -4.46
C ASN A 485 -23.20 21.88 -3.64
N ASN A 486 -24.13 21.73 -2.68
CA ASN A 486 -24.16 20.61 -1.75
C ASN A 486 -22.83 20.40 -0.99
N TYR A 487 -22.13 21.50 -0.69
CA TYR A 487 -20.77 21.48 -0.11
C TYR A 487 -20.65 20.54 1.10
N ASN A 488 -21.53 20.68 2.10
CA ASN A 488 -21.46 19.86 3.32
C ASN A 488 -21.68 18.37 3.06
N HIS A 489 -22.50 18.01 2.07
CA HIS A 489 -22.69 16.63 1.66
C HIS A 489 -21.39 16.05 1.10
N PHE A 490 -20.77 16.72 0.13
CA PHE A 490 -19.54 16.24 -0.51
C PHE A 490 -18.34 16.27 0.44
N VAL A 491 -18.29 17.26 1.35
CA VAL A 491 -17.27 17.29 2.42
C VAL A 491 -17.33 16.03 3.27
N ASN A 492 -18.50 15.62 3.72
CA ASN A 492 -18.66 14.41 4.53
C ASN A 492 -18.47 13.12 3.71
N TYR A 493 -18.91 13.11 2.46
CA TYR A 493 -18.82 11.97 1.57
C TYR A 493 -17.36 11.57 1.26
N TYR A 494 -16.51 12.57 0.95
CA TYR A 494 -15.12 12.31 0.55
C TYR A 494 -14.12 12.30 1.71
N ARG A 495 -14.46 12.83 2.86
CA ARG A 495 -13.56 12.84 4.02
C ARG A 495 -13.09 11.43 4.35
N ASN A 496 -11.77 11.27 4.59
CA ASN A 496 -11.10 10.01 4.90
C ASN A 496 -11.14 8.97 3.77
N THR A 497 -11.46 9.33 2.52
CA THR A 497 -11.34 8.44 1.37
C THR A 497 -9.93 8.52 0.76
N PHE A 498 -9.50 7.48 0.03
CA PHE A 498 -8.25 7.51 -0.72
C PHE A 498 -8.52 8.07 -2.11
N GLN A 499 -7.81 9.11 -2.48
CA GLN A 499 -8.02 9.85 -3.72
C GLN A 499 -6.67 10.16 -4.39
N HIS A 500 -6.69 10.43 -5.68
CA HIS A 500 -5.51 10.68 -6.48
C HIS A 500 -5.75 11.77 -7.53
N GLY A 501 -4.68 12.36 -8.05
CA GLY A 501 -4.72 13.43 -9.04
C GLY A 501 -3.98 14.71 -8.62
N GLY A 502 -3.57 14.83 -7.36
CA GLY A 502 -2.95 16.01 -6.78
C GLY A 502 -1.45 15.87 -6.52
N VAL A 503 -0.96 16.70 -5.60
CA VAL A 503 0.44 16.78 -5.21
C VAL A 503 0.61 16.30 -3.77
N SER A 504 1.12 15.09 -3.62
CA SER A 504 1.57 14.52 -2.36
C SER A 504 2.71 13.53 -2.60
N LEU A 505 3.45 13.19 -1.55
CA LEU A 505 4.49 12.16 -1.59
C LEU A 505 3.90 10.82 -2.05
N GLU A 506 2.74 10.45 -1.49
CA GLU A 506 2.04 9.19 -1.73
C GLU A 506 1.52 9.05 -3.17
N GLU A 507 1.09 10.16 -3.79
CA GLU A 507 0.59 10.17 -5.16
C GLU A 507 1.71 10.21 -6.20
N MET A 508 2.81 10.94 -5.91
CA MET A 508 3.83 11.25 -6.90
C MET A 508 5.07 10.35 -6.83
N ILE A 509 5.51 9.93 -5.63
CA ILE A 509 6.71 9.08 -5.46
C ILE A 509 6.28 7.62 -5.36
N ILE A 510 6.36 6.92 -6.47
CA ILE A 510 5.74 5.62 -6.68
C ILE A 510 6.75 4.52 -7.02
N PRO A 511 6.47 3.24 -6.68
CA PRO A 511 7.46 2.17 -6.81
C PRO A 511 7.76 1.78 -8.26
N VAL A 512 9.01 1.45 -8.51
CA VAL A 512 9.47 0.62 -9.62
C VAL A 512 10.48 -0.40 -9.10
N VAL A 513 10.18 -1.67 -9.29
CA VAL A 513 10.92 -2.77 -8.67
C VAL A 513 11.33 -3.79 -9.71
N ARG A 514 12.60 -4.16 -9.72
CA ARG A 514 13.14 -5.22 -10.55
C ARG A 514 13.26 -6.50 -9.74
N LEU A 515 12.68 -7.54 -10.27
CA LEU A 515 12.61 -8.85 -9.66
C LEU A 515 13.16 -9.89 -10.66
N GLN A 516 13.78 -10.93 -10.14
CA GLN A 516 14.20 -12.08 -10.91
C GLN A 516 13.73 -13.33 -10.20
N SER A 517 13.19 -14.29 -10.96
CA SER A 517 12.87 -15.62 -10.42
C SER A 517 14.10 -16.28 -9.80
N LYS A 518 13.85 -17.05 -8.74
CA LYS A 518 14.89 -17.80 -8.02
C LYS A 518 15.27 -19.08 -8.75
#